data_e520fefb815933fc4e74eb47535010ab
#
_entry.id   e520fefb815933fc4e74eb47535010ab
#
_cell.length_a   1.000
_cell.length_b   1.000
_cell.length_c   1.000
_cell.angle_alpha   90.00
_cell.angle_beta   90.00
_cell.angle_gamma   90.00
#
_symmetry.space_group_name_H-M   'P 1'
#
loop_
_entity.id
_entity.type
_entity.pdbx_description
1 polymer ?
#
loop_
_entity_poly.entity_id
_entity_poly.type
_entity_poly.pdbx_seq_one_letter_code
_entity_poly.pdbx_strand_id
1 'polypeptide(L)'
;LTTSGERIRTLEAMFGPYPFSEIGGIVPIHRLWFGGLETQTRPVYDARSILNADFESGLIDHELAHMWFGDNVTVRQWNDIFTTEGYASWAQWGARERRGGRKANDSLIRAYERLANNDDFWKITMIDPSRAHLFDAVYVRGPMALQALRNVIGDEAFFKLARDWSHDPGSRTLEEWMAAAQSYTTVDLGPFFRAWIYAPTAPARTAANGFR
;
A
#
# COMPACT_ATOMS: atom_id res chain seq x y z
N LEU A 1 -18.57 -8.02 -6.68
CA LEU A 1 -18.66 -6.79 -7.51
C LEU A 1 -19.80 -5.85 -7.07
N THR A 2 -20.90 -6.33 -6.49
CA THR A 2 -22.00 -5.48 -5.98
C THR A 2 -21.55 -4.51 -4.86
N THR A 3 -20.46 -4.80 -4.16
CA THR A 3 -19.91 -3.96 -3.10
C THR A 3 -18.84 -2.97 -3.58
N SER A 4 -18.48 -2.96 -4.87
CA SER A 4 -17.38 -2.10 -5.38
C SER A 4 -17.66 -0.61 -5.13
N GLY A 5 -18.88 -0.15 -5.31
CA GLY A 5 -19.24 1.26 -5.05
C GLY A 5 -19.09 1.67 -3.58
N GLU A 6 -19.38 0.79 -2.63
CA GLU A 6 -19.19 1.04 -1.20
C GLU A 6 -17.69 1.07 -0.85
N ARG A 7 -16.91 0.15 -1.42
CA ARG A 7 -15.46 0.10 -1.23
C ARG A 7 -14.78 1.34 -1.80
N ILE A 8 -15.19 1.78 -2.99
CA ILE A 8 -14.69 3.03 -3.58
C ILE A 8 -14.99 4.22 -2.66
N ARG A 9 -16.19 4.36 -2.12
CA ARG A 9 -16.48 5.43 -1.14
C ARG A 9 -15.57 5.36 0.10
N THR A 10 -15.23 4.15 0.55
CA THR A 10 -14.28 3.97 1.66
C THR A 10 -12.88 4.46 1.27
N LEU A 11 -12.42 4.14 0.07
CA LEU A 11 -11.12 4.56 -0.46
C LEU A 11 -11.09 6.07 -0.76
N GLU A 12 -12.17 6.64 -1.32
CA GLU A 12 -12.32 8.09 -1.52
C GLU A 12 -12.19 8.87 -0.21
N ALA A 13 -12.74 8.35 0.88
CA ALA A 13 -12.61 8.98 2.20
C ALA A 13 -11.15 9.00 2.72
N MET A 14 -10.28 8.16 2.16
CA MET A 14 -8.84 8.10 2.48
C MET A 14 -8.01 8.88 1.47
N PHE A 15 -8.25 8.67 0.18
CA PHE A 15 -7.38 9.06 -0.91
C PHE A 15 -7.95 10.18 -1.79
N GLY A 16 -9.18 10.68 -1.50
CA GLY A 16 -9.85 11.68 -2.31
C GLY A 16 -10.65 11.08 -3.47
N PRO A 17 -11.26 11.92 -4.33
CA PRO A 17 -12.18 11.47 -5.38
C PRO A 17 -11.60 10.36 -6.26
N TYR A 18 -12.46 9.44 -6.68
CA TYR A 18 -12.08 8.39 -7.63
C TYR A 18 -11.61 9.02 -8.95
N PRO A 19 -10.42 8.64 -9.47
CA PRO A 19 -9.80 9.38 -10.57
C PRO A 19 -10.38 9.10 -11.96
N PHE A 20 -11.32 8.14 -12.09
CA PHE A 20 -11.91 7.73 -13.36
C PHE A 20 -13.42 7.85 -13.36
N SER A 21 -14.07 7.71 -14.51
CA SER A 21 -15.54 7.80 -14.68
C SER A 21 -16.22 6.43 -14.56
N GLU A 22 -15.51 5.33 -14.79
CA GLU A 22 -16.06 3.99 -14.80
C GLU A 22 -15.56 3.16 -13.64
N ILE A 23 -16.44 2.28 -13.14
CA ILE A 23 -16.14 1.29 -12.11
C ILE A 23 -16.64 -0.06 -12.57
N GLY A 24 -15.80 -1.09 -12.46
CA GLY A 24 -16.22 -2.45 -12.78
C GLY A 24 -15.28 -3.50 -12.19
N GLY A 25 -15.34 -4.68 -12.76
CA GLY A 25 -14.45 -5.79 -12.45
C GLY A 25 -14.73 -6.96 -13.38
N ILE A 26 -13.74 -7.77 -13.63
CA ILE A 26 -13.80 -8.94 -14.51
C ILE A 26 -13.47 -10.17 -13.69
N VAL A 27 -14.31 -11.19 -13.78
CA VAL A 27 -14.07 -12.51 -13.20
C VAL A 27 -14.14 -13.53 -14.33
N PRO A 28 -12.97 -13.95 -14.87
CA PRO A 28 -12.93 -14.96 -15.94
C PRO A 28 -13.46 -16.31 -15.46
N ILE A 29 -14.03 -17.09 -16.39
CA ILE A 29 -14.46 -18.47 -16.12
C ILE A 29 -13.27 -19.40 -15.85
N HIS A 30 -12.10 -19.08 -16.42
CA HIS A 30 -10.87 -19.87 -16.23
C HIS A 30 -10.12 -19.42 -14.99
N ARG A 31 -9.43 -20.36 -14.37
CA ARG A 31 -8.56 -20.09 -13.22
C ARG A 31 -7.38 -19.20 -13.62
N LEU A 32 -7.10 -18.22 -12.77
CA LEU A 32 -5.90 -17.41 -12.85
C LEU A 32 -4.82 -17.98 -11.90
N TRP A 33 -3.57 -17.74 -12.20
CA TRP A 33 -2.45 -18.10 -11.32
C TRP A 33 -2.19 -17.03 -10.24
N PHE A 34 -2.77 -15.84 -10.39
CA PHE A 34 -2.75 -14.71 -9.45
C PHE A 34 -4.15 -14.48 -8.84
N GLY A 35 -4.21 -13.72 -7.73
CA GLY A 35 -5.47 -13.42 -7.05
C GLY A 35 -6.28 -12.31 -7.70
N GLY A 36 -5.61 -11.22 -8.04
CA GLY A 36 -6.16 -10.05 -8.73
C GLY A 36 -5.13 -9.40 -9.63
N LEU A 37 -5.60 -8.50 -10.50
CA LEU A 37 -4.79 -7.66 -11.36
C LEU A 37 -5.52 -6.32 -11.55
N GLU A 38 -4.82 -5.25 -11.35
CA GLU A 38 -5.28 -3.88 -11.21
C GLU A 38 -5.67 -3.19 -12.52
N THR A 39 -6.07 -3.90 -13.56
CA THR A 39 -6.41 -3.27 -14.85
C THR A 39 -7.38 -2.10 -14.67
N GLN A 40 -7.00 -0.95 -15.19
CA GLN A 40 -7.68 0.33 -14.99
C GLN A 40 -9.20 0.24 -15.17
N THR A 41 -9.96 0.72 -14.21
CA THR A 41 -11.43 0.71 -14.09
C THR A 41 -12.10 -0.66 -14.06
N ARG A 42 -11.39 -1.73 -14.41
CA ARG A 42 -11.92 -3.11 -14.52
C ARG A 42 -10.93 -4.14 -13.95
N PRO A 43 -10.57 -4.08 -12.67
CA PRO A 43 -9.68 -5.09 -12.09
C PRO A 43 -10.15 -6.51 -12.39
N VAL A 44 -9.19 -7.39 -12.65
CA VAL A 44 -9.44 -8.80 -12.93
C VAL A 44 -9.22 -9.62 -11.67
N TYR A 45 -10.13 -10.52 -11.35
CA TYR A 45 -10.07 -11.34 -10.12
C TYR A 45 -10.16 -12.83 -10.44
N ASP A 46 -9.34 -13.66 -9.80
CA ASP A 46 -9.60 -15.11 -9.77
C ASP A 46 -10.87 -15.40 -8.97
N ALA A 47 -11.78 -16.20 -9.53
CA ALA A 47 -13.08 -16.47 -8.93
C ALA A 47 -12.98 -17.03 -7.50
N ARG A 48 -11.97 -17.88 -7.21
CA ARG A 48 -11.80 -18.48 -5.86
C ARG A 48 -11.30 -17.46 -4.85
N SER A 49 -10.51 -16.49 -5.30
CA SER A 49 -9.98 -15.44 -4.44
C SER A 49 -11.07 -14.53 -3.91
N ILE A 50 -12.14 -14.29 -4.70
CA ILE A 50 -13.27 -13.45 -4.29
C ILE A 50 -14.39 -14.23 -3.60
N LEU A 51 -14.40 -15.57 -3.64
CA LEU A 51 -15.39 -16.40 -2.93
C LEU A 51 -15.02 -16.66 -1.47
N ASN A 52 -13.79 -16.42 -1.06
CA ASN A 52 -13.36 -16.46 0.34
C ASN A 52 -13.60 -15.08 0.99
N ALA A 53 -14.57 -14.97 1.88
CA ALA A 53 -15.04 -13.71 2.44
C ALA A 53 -13.93 -12.86 3.09
N ASP A 54 -12.99 -13.47 3.84
CA ASP A 54 -11.91 -12.74 4.48
C ASP A 54 -10.84 -12.27 3.50
N PHE A 55 -10.53 -13.12 2.52
CA PHE A 55 -9.58 -12.80 1.47
C PHE A 55 -10.18 -11.83 0.44
N GLU A 56 -11.44 -12.03 0.04
CA GLU A 56 -12.23 -11.13 -0.83
C GLU A 56 -12.16 -9.69 -0.33
N SER A 57 -12.40 -9.50 0.96
CA SER A 57 -12.44 -8.17 1.57
C SER A 57 -11.14 -7.40 1.38
N GLY A 58 -10.00 -8.05 1.54
CA GLY A 58 -8.69 -7.43 1.37
C GLY A 58 -8.30 -7.24 -0.10
N LEU A 59 -8.50 -8.26 -0.92
CA LEU A 59 -8.11 -8.24 -2.33
C LEU A 59 -8.84 -7.15 -3.12
N ILE A 60 -10.16 -7.04 -2.97
CA ILE A 60 -10.93 -6.02 -3.71
C ILE A 60 -10.49 -4.61 -3.31
N ASP A 61 -10.24 -4.35 -2.02
CA ASP A 61 -9.74 -3.05 -1.57
C ASP A 61 -8.34 -2.75 -2.16
N HIS A 62 -7.49 -3.78 -2.30
CA HIS A 62 -6.17 -3.68 -2.92
C HIS A 62 -6.26 -3.28 -4.39
N GLU A 63 -6.97 -4.08 -5.20
CA GLU A 63 -7.09 -3.82 -6.63
C GLU A 63 -7.79 -2.49 -6.94
N LEU A 64 -8.77 -2.09 -6.14
CA LEU A 64 -9.42 -0.80 -6.30
C LEU A 64 -8.52 0.37 -5.88
N ALA A 65 -7.63 0.20 -4.91
CA ALA A 65 -6.69 1.24 -4.50
C ALA A 65 -5.66 1.57 -5.60
N HIS A 66 -5.35 0.60 -6.46
CA HIS A 66 -4.50 0.83 -7.61
C HIS A 66 -5.03 1.88 -8.58
N MET A 67 -6.33 2.17 -8.59
CA MET A 67 -6.89 3.26 -9.39
C MET A 67 -6.24 4.61 -9.04
N TRP A 68 -5.88 4.83 -7.78
CA TRP A 68 -5.12 5.99 -7.32
C TRP A 68 -3.61 5.77 -7.43
N PHE A 69 -3.11 4.59 -7.01
CA PHE A 69 -1.69 4.26 -6.85
C PHE A 69 -1.30 3.12 -7.81
N GLY A 70 -1.07 3.44 -9.05
CA GLY A 70 -0.74 2.51 -10.13
C GLY A 70 -1.26 3.01 -11.47
N ASP A 71 -2.58 3.24 -11.56
CA ASP A 71 -3.24 3.66 -12.78
C ASP A 71 -3.21 5.19 -12.98
N ASN A 72 -3.53 5.97 -11.94
CA ASN A 72 -3.49 7.43 -12.02
C ASN A 72 -2.06 7.97 -11.80
N VAL A 73 -1.38 7.50 -10.76
CA VAL A 73 0.03 7.78 -10.50
C VAL A 73 0.81 6.49 -10.57
N THR A 74 1.60 6.34 -11.61
CA THR A 74 2.37 5.13 -11.89
C THR A 74 3.84 5.26 -11.50
N VAL A 75 4.54 4.15 -11.47
CA VAL A 75 5.98 4.10 -11.24
C VAL A 75 6.76 4.58 -12.47
N ARG A 76 7.91 5.22 -12.28
CA ARG A 76 8.82 5.56 -13.37
C ARG A 76 9.66 4.35 -13.78
N GLN A 77 10.01 3.52 -12.83
CA GLN A 77 10.76 2.28 -13.01
C GLN A 77 10.27 1.24 -11.99
N TRP A 78 10.53 -0.03 -12.25
CA TRP A 78 10.05 -1.11 -11.38
C TRP A 78 10.57 -1.06 -9.95
N ASN A 79 11.73 -0.46 -9.70
CA ASN A 79 12.24 -0.28 -8.34
C ASN A 79 11.37 0.68 -7.50
N ASP A 80 10.53 1.50 -8.15
CA ASP A 80 9.62 2.44 -7.47
C ASP A 80 8.31 1.76 -6.99
N ILE A 81 8.18 0.45 -7.16
CA ILE A 81 6.96 -0.33 -6.92
C ILE A 81 6.36 -0.18 -5.51
N PHE A 82 7.15 0.26 -4.54
CA PHE A 82 6.66 0.61 -3.21
C PHE A 82 5.53 1.64 -3.25
N THR A 83 5.58 2.60 -4.17
CA THR A 83 4.60 3.69 -4.26
C THR A 83 3.24 3.26 -4.80
N THR A 84 3.15 2.07 -5.37
CA THR A 84 1.91 1.45 -5.86
C THR A 84 1.49 0.30 -4.95
N GLU A 85 2.23 -0.81 -4.95
CA GLU A 85 1.89 -2.00 -4.17
C GLU A 85 1.89 -1.77 -2.65
N GLY A 86 2.79 -0.91 -2.18
CA GLY A 86 2.80 -0.53 -0.76
C GLY A 86 1.49 0.13 -0.34
N TYR A 87 1.01 1.11 -1.12
CA TYR A 87 -0.26 1.79 -0.87
C TYR A 87 -1.46 0.88 -1.06
N ALA A 88 -1.52 0.07 -2.12
CA ALA A 88 -2.61 -0.87 -2.34
C ALA A 88 -2.71 -1.90 -1.20
N SER A 89 -1.58 -2.42 -0.73
CA SER A 89 -1.54 -3.33 0.42
C SER A 89 -1.91 -2.63 1.73
N TRP A 90 -1.49 -1.37 1.92
CA TRP A 90 -1.90 -0.59 3.10
C TRP A 90 -3.39 -0.25 3.06
N ALA A 91 -3.97 -0.01 1.89
CA ALA A 91 -5.39 0.26 1.73
C ALA A 91 -6.27 -0.86 2.28
N GLN A 92 -5.84 -2.12 2.21
CA GLN A 92 -6.52 -3.24 2.85
C GLN A 92 -6.65 -3.03 4.38
N TRP A 93 -5.58 -2.54 5.02
CA TRP A 93 -5.58 -2.28 6.46
C TRP A 93 -6.41 -1.05 6.83
N GLY A 94 -6.22 0.04 6.08
CA GLY A 94 -6.93 1.29 6.29
C GLY A 94 -8.44 1.17 6.06
N ALA A 95 -8.85 0.48 4.99
CA ALA A 95 -10.24 0.23 4.69
C ALA A 95 -10.91 -0.68 5.73
N ARG A 96 -10.20 -1.73 6.19
CA ARG A 96 -10.67 -2.59 7.28
C ARG A 96 -10.87 -1.80 8.57
N GLU A 97 -9.91 -0.95 8.94
CA GLU A 97 -10.01 -0.07 10.10
C GLU A 97 -11.22 0.85 10.02
N ARG A 98 -11.46 1.48 8.86
CA ARG A 98 -12.59 2.38 8.64
C ARG A 98 -13.94 1.68 8.73
N ARG A 99 -14.02 0.41 8.36
CA ARG A 99 -15.22 -0.44 8.51
C ARG A 99 -15.39 -1.03 9.93
N GLY A 100 -14.63 -0.54 10.92
CA GLY A 100 -14.72 -0.98 12.33
C GLY A 100 -13.99 -2.29 12.64
N GLY A 101 -13.19 -2.81 11.71
CA GLY A 101 -12.36 -4.00 11.90
C GLY A 101 -11.03 -3.70 12.59
N ARG A 102 -10.06 -4.61 12.42
CA ARG A 102 -8.73 -4.48 13.03
C ARG A 102 -8.07 -3.17 12.65
N LYS A 103 -7.48 -2.50 13.65
CA LYS A 103 -6.69 -1.29 13.43
C LYS A 103 -5.48 -1.56 12.54
N ALA A 104 -5.14 -0.62 11.67
CA ALA A 104 -3.97 -0.75 10.80
C ALA A 104 -2.67 -0.84 11.62
N ASN A 105 -2.59 -0.18 12.78
CA ASN A 105 -1.46 -0.30 13.70
C ASN A 105 -1.31 -1.73 14.26
N ASP A 106 -2.40 -2.42 14.59
CA ASP A 106 -2.34 -3.81 15.06
C ASP A 106 -1.86 -4.74 13.93
N SER A 107 -2.18 -4.40 12.69
CA SER A 107 -1.69 -5.14 11.51
C SER A 107 -0.18 -4.94 11.31
N LEU A 108 0.33 -3.71 11.50
CA LEU A 108 1.76 -3.41 11.54
C LEU A 108 2.47 -4.27 12.59
N ILE A 109 2.01 -4.23 13.85
CA ILE A 109 2.65 -4.95 14.95
C ILE A 109 2.70 -6.45 14.69
N ARG A 110 1.58 -7.05 14.28
CA ARG A 110 1.49 -8.49 13.96
C ARG A 110 2.41 -8.89 12.79
N ALA A 111 2.44 -8.10 11.73
CA ALA A 111 3.29 -8.37 10.57
C ALA A 111 4.77 -8.30 10.96
N TYR A 112 5.13 -7.27 11.71
CA TYR A 112 6.50 -7.10 12.21
C TYR A 112 6.92 -8.26 13.13
N GLU A 113 6.11 -8.61 14.13
CA GLU A 113 6.44 -9.69 15.08
C GLU A 113 6.64 -11.05 14.39
N ARG A 114 5.85 -11.32 13.34
CA ARG A 114 6.01 -12.54 12.54
C ARG A 114 7.33 -12.58 11.78
N LEU A 115 7.87 -11.41 11.38
CA LEU A 115 9.00 -11.30 10.47
C LEU A 115 10.27 -10.73 11.12
N ALA A 116 10.22 -10.30 12.40
CA ALA A 116 11.32 -9.59 13.06
C ALA A 116 12.67 -10.33 12.98
N ASN A 117 12.64 -11.66 13.00
CA ASN A 117 13.82 -12.52 12.95
C ASN A 117 14.01 -13.21 11.59
N ASN A 118 13.34 -12.73 10.53
CA ASN A 118 13.48 -13.27 9.19
C ASN A 118 14.45 -12.40 8.37
N ASP A 119 15.75 -12.63 8.52
CA ASP A 119 16.78 -11.86 7.83
C ASP A 119 16.64 -11.91 6.32
N ASP A 120 16.23 -13.04 5.74
CA ASP A 120 16.07 -13.17 4.29
C ASP A 120 14.94 -12.26 3.75
N PHE A 121 13.87 -12.09 4.51
CA PHE A 121 12.82 -11.11 4.17
C PHE A 121 13.36 -9.67 4.22
N TRP A 122 14.11 -9.31 5.28
CA TRP A 122 14.58 -7.94 5.45
C TRP A 122 15.73 -7.55 4.52
N LYS A 123 16.48 -8.50 3.98
CA LYS A 123 17.51 -8.24 2.95
C LYS A 123 16.94 -7.60 1.69
N ILE A 124 15.66 -7.82 1.39
CA ILE A 124 14.98 -7.20 0.24
C ILE A 124 14.60 -5.77 0.64
N THR A 125 15.34 -4.79 0.13
CA THR A 125 15.09 -3.37 0.41
C THR A 125 13.94 -2.82 -0.42
N MET A 126 13.33 -1.71 0.01
CA MET A 126 12.24 -1.08 -0.77
C MET A 126 12.78 -0.14 -1.86
N ILE A 127 14.01 0.36 -1.71
CA ILE A 127 14.64 1.22 -2.72
C ILE A 127 15.15 0.44 -3.93
N ASP A 128 15.57 -0.79 -3.71
CA ASP A 128 16.01 -1.70 -4.77
C ASP A 128 15.71 -3.15 -4.37
N PRO A 129 14.47 -3.62 -4.63
CA PRO A 129 14.09 -4.99 -4.35
C PRO A 129 14.74 -6.01 -5.29
N SER A 130 15.50 -5.56 -6.28
CA SER A 130 15.99 -6.29 -7.43
C SER A 130 14.88 -6.87 -8.32
N ARG A 131 15.21 -7.16 -9.58
CA ARG A 131 14.24 -7.71 -10.54
C ARG A 131 13.64 -9.06 -10.09
N ALA A 132 14.40 -9.86 -9.35
CA ALA A 132 13.97 -11.18 -8.90
C ALA A 132 12.97 -11.12 -7.74
N HIS A 133 12.95 -10.03 -6.97
CA HIS A 133 12.22 -9.90 -5.71
C HIS A 133 11.25 -8.72 -5.69
N LEU A 134 10.88 -8.15 -6.86
CA LEU A 134 9.99 -7.00 -6.97
C LEU A 134 8.70 -7.16 -6.15
N PHE A 135 8.12 -8.36 -6.15
CA PHE A 135 6.85 -8.67 -5.53
C PHE A 135 6.95 -9.46 -4.21
N ASP A 136 8.16 -9.74 -3.71
CA ASP A 136 8.32 -10.62 -2.55
C ASP A 136 8.05 -9.90 -1.22
N ALA A 137 8.70 -8.77 -0.99
CA ALA A 137 8.61 -8.06 0.29
C ALA A 137 7.62 -6.88 0.27
N VAL A 138 7.35 -6.28 -0.89
CA VAL A 138 6.58 -5.04 -1.01
C VAL A 138 5.17 -5.14 -0.45
N TYR A 139 4.49 -6.27 -0.62
CA TYR A 139 3.14 -6.52 -0.11
C TYR A 139 3.03 -6.60 1.41
N VAL A 140 4.17 -6.74 2.11
CA VAL A 140 4.20 -6.84 3.58
C VAL A 140 5.03 -5.71 4.19
N ARG A 141 6.26 -5.47 3.71
CA ARG A 141 7.13 -4.37 4.19
C ARG A 141 6.58 -3.00 3.79
N GLY A 142 5.97 -2.89 2.59
CA GLY A 142 5.34 -1.68 2.11
C GLY A 142 4.24 -1.15 3.04
N PRO A 143 3.17 -1.90 3.31
CA PRO A 143 2.12 -1.45 4.23
C PRO A 143 2.61 -1.26 5.66
N MET A 144 3.62 -2.02 6.13
CA MET A 144 4.24 -1.76 7.43
C MET A 144 4.92 -0.39 7.47
N ALA A 145 5.71 -0.05 6.46
CA ALA A 145 6.39 1.24 6.38
C ALA A 145 5.40 2.41 6.28
N LEU A 146 4.33 2.28 5.49
CA LEU A 146 3.29 3.29 5.37
C LEU A 146 2.52 3.47 6.68
N GLN A 147 2.17 2.40 7.39
CA GLN A 147 1.52 2.54 8.70
C GLN A 147 2.47 3.14 9.74
N ALA A 148 3.73 2.75 9.72
CA ALA A 148 4.75 3.34 10.58
C ALA A 148 4.93 4.83 10.29
N LEU A 149 4.95 5.24 9.01
CA LEU A 149 4.97 6.66 8.63
C LEU A 149 3.74 7.40 9.17
N ARG A 150 2.53 6.84 9.00
CA ARG A 150 1.30 7.40 9.58
C ARG A 150 1.42 7.62 11.09
N ASN A 151 2.05 6.68 11.79
CA ASN A 151 2.29 6.81 13.22
C ASN A 151 3.28 7.94 13.57
N VAL A 152 4.28 8.19 12.71
CA VAL A 152 5.28 9.26 12.92
C VAL A 152 4.71 10.64 12.63
N ILE A 153 4.07 10.82 11.46
CA ILE A 153 3.62 12.14 10.99
C ILE A 153 2.18 12.48 11.38
N GLY A 154 1.41 11.50 11.86
CA GLY A 154 0.00 11.66 12.22
C GLY A 154 -0.96 11.49 11.05
N ASP A 155 -2.23 11.30 11.38
CA ASP A 155 -3.30 10.99 10.41
C ASP A 155 -3.49 12.11 9.38
N GLU A 156 -3.55 13.36 9.82
CA GLU A 156 -3.82 14.52 8.95
C GLU A 156 -2.76 14.62 7.84
N ALA A 157 -1.48 14.64 8.22
CA ALA A 157 -0.36 14.73 7.28
C ALA A 157 -0.29 13.51 6.37
N PHE A 158 -0.48 12.31 6.92
CA PHE A 158 -0.44 11.07 6.14
C PHE A 158 -1.53 11.01 5.08
N PHE A 159 -2.78 11.31 5.43
CA PHE A 159 -3.87 11.28 4.45
C PHE A 159 -3.80 12.45 3.47
N LYS A 160 -3.25 13.60 3.89
CA LYS A 160 -3.01 14.71 2.97
C LYS A 160 -1.93 14.34 1.94
N LEU A 161 -0.81 13.77 2.38
CA LEU A 161 0.21 13.23 1.48
C LEU A 161 -0.37 12.24 0.47
N ALA A 162 -1.14 11.26 0.96
CA ALA A 162 -1.73 10.23 0.11
C ALA A 162 -2.67 10.83 -0.96
N ARG A 163 -3.52 11.79 -0.58
CA ARG A 163 -4.43 12.48 -1.50
C ARG A 163 -3.67 13.31 -2.54
N ASP A 164 -2.76 14.16 -2.09
CA ASP A 164 -2.05 15.06 -3.00
C ASP A 164 -1.15 14.27 -3.97
N TRP A 165 -0.48 13.22 -3.46
CA TRP A 165 0.30 12.31 -4.30
C TRP A 165 -0.55 11.62 -5.37
N SER A 166 -1.67 11.04 -4.97
CA SER A 166 -2.52 10.26 -5.88
C SER A 166 -3.30 11.07 -6.89
N HIS A 167 -3.40 12.41 -6.72
CA HIS A 167 -4.13 13.31 -7.62
C HIS A 167 -3.22 14.15 -8.52
N ASP A 168 -1.93 13.87 -8.55
CA ASP A 168 -0.98 14.48 -9.49
C ASP A 168 -0.51 13.40 -10.50
N PRO A 169 -1.29 13.17 -11.60
CA PRO A 169 -1.09 12.04 -12.48
C PRO A 169 0.25 12.07 -13.18
N GLY A 170 0.80 10.89 -13.42
CA GLY A 170 2.07 10.72 -14.14
C GLY A 170 2.98 9.66 -13.54
N SER A 171 4.17 9.51 -14.12
CA SER A 171 5.17 8.56 -13.64
C SER A 171 6.08 9.20 -12.60
N ARG A 172 6.19 8.59 -11.44
CA ARG A 172 6.91 9.11 -10.27
C ARG A 172 7.94 8.11 -9.74
N THR A 173 8.96 8.63 -9.02
CA THR A 173 9.95 7.81 -8.34
C THR A 173 9.68 7.70 -6.85
N LEU A 174 10.28 6.71 -6.21
CA LEU A 174 10.25 6.56 -4.76
C LEU A 174 10.95 7.73 -4.05
N GLU A 175 12.00 8.29 -4.63
CA GLU A 175 12.69 9.46 -4.11
C GLU A 175 11.78 10.71 -4.15
N GLU A 176 11.03 10.92 -5.23
CA GLU A 176 10.03 11.98 -5.32
C GLU A 176 8.96 11.81 -4.23
N TRP A 177 8.52 10.57 -3.95
CA TRP A 177 7.59 10.28 -2.87
C TRP A 177 8.18 10.56 -1.49
N MET A 178 9.44 10.17 -1.24
CA MET A 178 10.12 10.48 0.04
C MET A 178 10.26 11.98 0.26
N ALA A 179 10.60 12.73 -0.79
CA ALA A 179 10.67 14.19 -0.74
C ALA A 179 9.30 14.82 -0.46
N ALA A 180 8.24 14.31 -1.12
CA ALA A 180 6.88 14.73 -0.85
C ALA A 180 6.50 14.44 0.62
N ALA A 181 6.74 13.23 1.13
CA ALA A 181 6.44 12.86 2.52
C ALA A 181 7.13 13.80 3.51
N GLN A 182 8.40 14.16 3.28
CA GLN A 182 9.13 15.10 4.12
C GLN A 182 8.48 16.49 4.16
N SER A 183 7.85 16.94 3.09
CA SER A 183 7.21 18.27 3.03
C SER A 183 5.94 18.40 3.90
N TYR A 184 5.37 17.30 4.36
CA TYR A 184 4.16 17.28 5.20
C TYR A 184 4.46 17.23 6.71
N THR A 185 5.72 17.27 7.11
CA THR A 185 6.10 17.21 8.52
C THR A 185 7.39 17.98 8.80
N THR A 186 7.53 18.49 10.01
CA THR A 186 8.77 19.07 10.52
C THR A 186 9.70 18.02 11.15
N VAL A 187 9.24 16.77 11.30
CA VAL A 187 10.07 15.65 11.75
C VAL A 187 11.06 15.31 10.64
N ASP A 188 12.34 15.18 10.96
CA ASP A 188 13.33 14.64 10.02
C ASP A 188 13.04 13.16 9.74
N LEU A 189 12.55 12.87 8.53
CA LEU A 189 12.25 11.52 8.07
C LEU A 189 13.47 10.76 7.52
N GLY A 190 14.64 11.38 7.44
CA GLY A 190 15.85 10.71 6.95
C GLY A 190 16.19 9.42 7.71
N PRO A 191 16.21 9.41 9.07
CA PRO A 191 16.39 8.17 9.84
C PRO A 191 15.31 7.13 9.60
N PHE A 192 14.04 7.55 9.46
CA PHE A 192 12.91 6.68 9.16
C PHE A 192 13.08 5.99 7.80
N PHE A 193 13.40 6.75 6.74
CA PHE A 193 13.61 6.18 5.42
C PHE A 193 14.82 5.25 5.39
N ARG A 194 15.91 5.60 6.08
CA ARG A 194 17.04 4.67 6.21
C ARG A 194 16.60 3.34 6.78
N ALA A 195 15.77 3.32 7.82
CA ALA A 195 15.32 2.09 8.48
C ALA A 195 14.33 1.28 7.63
N TRP A 196 13.33 1.93 7.02
CA TRP A 196 12.24 1.24 6.34
C TRP A 196 12.48 1.00 4.85
N ILE A 197 13.19 1.91 4.18
CA ILE A 197 13.35 1.89 2.71
C ILE A 197 14.71 1.33 2.30
N TYR A 198 15.79 1.76 2.96
CA TYR A 198 17.15 1.44 2.54
C TYR A 198 17.81 0.28 3.31
N ALA A 199 17.52 0.10 4.59
CA ALA A 199 18.23 -0.90 5.40
C ALA A 199 17.83 -2.33 5.01
N PRO A 200 18.81 -3.25 4.88
CA PRO A 200 18.57 -4.68 4.66
C PRO A 200 18.35 -5.43 6.00
N THR A 201 17.79 -4.76 7.00
CA THR A 201 17.54 -5.29 8.34
C THR A 201 16.20 -4.80 8.88
N ALA A 202 15.65 -5.51 9.87
CA ALA A 202 14.43 -5.08 10.55
C ALA A 202 14.63 -3.71 11.23
N PRO A 203 13.70 -2.74 11.05
CA PRO A 203 13.72 -1.50 11.78
C PRO A 203 13.64 -1.73 13.29
N ALA A 204 14.43 -1.00 14.08
CA ALA A 204 14.30 -1.07 15.54
C ALA A 204 12.92 -0.61 16.02
N ARG A 205 12.33 -1.27 17.02
CA ARG A 205 11.02 -0.92 17.60
C ARG A 205 11.11 0.35 18.44
N THR A 206 11.12 1.49 17.79
CA THR A 206 11.18 2.82 18.42
C THR A 206 10.03 3.70 17.92
N ALA A 207 9.70 4.75 18.68
CA ALA A 207 8.71 5.75 18.26
C ALA A 207 9.15 6.45 16.95
N ALA A 208 10.45 6.69 16.77
CA ALA A 208 11.00 7.29 15.53
C ALA A 208 10.80 6.39 14.30
N ASN A 209 10.72 5.07 14.47
CA ASN A 209 10.38 4.11 13.43
C ASN A 209 8.87 3.76 13.43
N GLY A 210 8.02 4.56 14.10
CA GLY A 210 6.58 4.45 14.06
C GLY A 210 5.98 3.33 14.94
N PHE A 211 6.72 2.75 15.87
CA PHE A 211 6.17 1.80 16.84
C PHE A 211 5.65 2.54 18.08
N ARG A 212 4.35 2.36 18.34
CA ARG A 212 3.63 2.95 19.49
C ARG A 212 3.11 1.87 20.44
#